data_4caa2fb8cab742c8abc0fcb5bef5eb84
#
_entry.id   4caa2fb8cab742c8abc0fcb5bef5eb84
#
_cell.length_a   1.000
_cell.length_b   1.000
_cell.length_c   1.000
_cell.angle_alpha   90.00
_cell.angle_beta   90.00
_cell.angle_gamma   90.00
#
_symmetry.space_group_name_H-M   'P 1'
#
loop_
_entity.id
_entity.type
_entity.pdbx_description
1 polymer ?
#
loop_
_entity_poly.entity_id
_entity_poly.type
_entity_poly.pdbx_seq_one_letter_code
_entity_poly.pdbx_strand_id
1 'polypeptide(L)'
;MNKRVYTKIFLKQLGQAVTEENVKAMIPIWWFNTRDKDTGGLRLTDEGIEMLKKVNITCYDIPYPMDMPLTTQVIIFLDQFIDCPYYLTNRAITVTNEKKAVELTLFSGDLRK
;
A
#
# COMPACT_ATOMS: atom_id res chain seq x y z
N MET A 1 8.15 -9.61 -0.71
CA MET A 1 8.96 -8.39 -0.92
C MET A 1 8.75 -7.45 0.25
N ASN A 2 9.75 -6.64 0.55
CA ASN A 2 9.69 -5.69 1.66
C ASN A 2 9.73 -4.24 1.16
N LYS A 3 9.64 -3.30 2.11
CA LYS A 3 9.60 -1.87 1.79
C LYS A 3 10.83 -1.39 1.02
N ARG A 4 12.01 -1.92 1.33
CA ARG A 4 13.25 -1.53 0.64
C ARG A 4 13.21 -1.90 -0.83
N VAL A 5 12.73 -3.10 -1.14
CA VAL A 5 12.64 -3.58 -2.53
C VAL A 5 11.67 -2.69 -3.32
N TYR A 6 10.50 -2.43 -2.77
CA TYR A 6 9.52 -1.56 -3.44
C TYR A 6 10.03 -0.13 -3.58
N THR A 7 10.73 0.39 -2.57
CA THR A 7 11.31 1.74 -2.65
C THR A 7 12.32 1.85 -3.79
N LYS A 8 13.15 0.81 -3.98
CA LYS A 8 14.10 0.77 -5.10
C LYS A 8 13.39 0.78 -6.44
N ILE A 9 12.32 0.01 -6.59
CA ILE A 9 11.52 -0.03 -7.81
C ILE A 9 10.93 1.34 -8.10
N PHE A 10 10.36 1.99 -7.10
CA PHE A 10 9.72 3.30 -7.26
C PHE A 10 10.75 4.39 -7.60
N LEU A 11 11.90 4.39 -6.95
CA LEU A 11 12.98 5.33 -7.28
C LEU A 11 13.40 5.20 -8.74
N LYS A 12 13.53 3.97 -9.23
CA LYS A 12 13.89 3.71 -10.62
C LYS A 12 12.82 4.27 -11.56
N GLN A 13 11.55 4.08 -11.26
CA GLN A 13 10.46 4.60 -12.07
C GLN A 13 10.37 6.12 -12.05
N LEU A 14 10.77 6.75 -10.95
CA LEU A 14 10.84 8.20 -10.84
C LEU A 14 12.06 8.79 -11.56
N GLY A 15 12.95 7.96 -12.08
CA GLY A 15 14.17 8.43 -12.71
C GLY A 15 15.23 8.88 -11.74
N GLN A 16 15.10 8.51 -10.46
CA GLN A 16 16.07 8.86 -9.43
C GLN A 16 17.09 7.75 -9.23
N ALA A 17 18.29 8.13 -8.77
CA ALA A 17 19.35 7.16 -8.51
C ALA A 17 18.95 6.20 -7.37
N VAL A 18 19.13 4.90 -7.59
CA VAL A 18 18.82 3.88 -6.60
C VAL A 18 20.05 3.67 -5.73
N THR A 19 20.23 4.56 -4.76
CA THR A 19 21.33 4.51 -3.79
C THR A 19 20.80 4.18 -2.42
N GLU A 20 21.66 3.70 -1.54
CA GLU A 20 21.28 3.39 -0.15
C GLU A 20 20.76 4.65 0.57
N GLU A 21 21.37 5.80 0.31
CA GLU A 21 20.93 7.07 0.89
C GLU A 21 19.52 7.44 0.45
N ASN A 22 19.24 7.31 -0.85
CA ASN A 22 17.91 7.63 -1.39
C ASN A 22 16.86 6.65 -0.86
N VAL A 23 17.19 5.37 -0.76
CA VAL A 23 16.28 4.37 -0.19
C VAL A 23 15.94 4.71 1.26
N LYS A 24 16.95 4.99 2.08
CA LYS A 24 16.74 5.35 3.48
C LYS A 24 15.92 6.62 3.65
N ALA A 25 16.17 7.62 2.80
CA ALA A 25 15.47 8.90 2.86
C ALA A 25 14.00 8.76 2.47
N MET A 26 13.70 7.89 1.51
CA MET A 26 12.36 7.74 0.97
C MET A 26 11.45 6.83 1.79
N ILE A 27 11.99 5.86 2.51
CA ILE A 27 11.17 4.94 3.31
C ILE A 27 10.21 5.67 4.26
N PRO A 28 10.65 6.65 5.09
CA PRO A 28 9.72 7.34 5.97
C PRO A 28 8.72 8.25 5.25
N ILE A 29 8.99 8.61 4.00
CA ILE A 29 8.09 9.45 3.20
C ILE A 29 6.98 8.59 2.56
N TRP A 30 7.33 7.42 2.05
CA TRP A 30 6.43 6.56 1.29
C TRP A 30 5.56 5.67 2.15
N TRP A 31 6.07 5.19 3.31
CA TRP A 31 5.48 4.12 4.08
C TRP A 31 5.11 4.59 5.47
N PHE A 32 3.98 4.12 5.95
CA PHE A 32 3.65 4.30 7.35
C PHE A 32 4.68 3.60 8.22
N ASN A 33 5.05 4.27 9.29
CA ASN A 33 6.03 3.74 10.23
C ASN A 33 5.39 2.61 11.03
N THR A 34 5.86 1.39 10.80
CA THR A 34 5.47 0.22 11.57
C THR A 34 6.63 -0.19 12.47
N ARG A 35 6.36 -1.08 13.40
CA ARG A 35 7.40 -1.58 14.33
C ARG A 35 8.57 -2.21 13.58
N ASP A 36 8.27 -2.86 12.48
CA ASP A 36 9.29 -3.48 11.63
C ASP A 36 9.48 -2.62 10.39
N LYS A 37 10.66 -2.03 10.29
CA LYS A 37 11.00 -1.11 9.21
C LYS A 37 11.10 -1.80 7.85
N ASP A 38 11.46 -3.08 7.83
CA ASP A 38 11.72 -3.80 6.59
C ASP A 38 10.60 -4.75 6.20
N THR A 39 9.98 -5.43 7.18
CA THR A 39 9.01 -6.48 6.93
C THR A 39 7.60 -6.14 7.40
N GLY A 40 7.39 -4.97 7.99
CA GLY A 40 6.05 -4.50 8.36
C GLY A 40 5.16 -4.27 7.14
N GLY A 41 3.89 -3.97 7.38
CA GLY A 41 2.91 -3.77 6.32
C GLY A 41 3.34 -2.77 5.26
N LEU A 42 2.79 -2.91 4.07
CA LEU A 42 3.14 -2.10 2.91
C LEU A 42 2.15 -0.95 2.68
N ARG A 43 1.67 -0.37 3.76
CA ARG A 43 0.74 0.76 3.71
C ARG A 43 1.46 2.03 3.28
N LEU A 44 0.97 2.65 2.21
CA LEU A 44 1.51 3.89 1.68
C LEU A 44 0.98 5.11 2.43
N THR A 45 1.81 6.14 2.53
CA THR A 45 1.38 7.46 2.99
C THR A 45 0.66 8.21 1.87
N ASP A 46 0.04 9.34 2.20
CA ASP A 46 -0.59 10.22 1.20
C ASP A 46 0.43 10.64 0.14
N GLU A 47 1.65 10.95 0.56
CA GLU A 47 2.72 11.35 -0.36
C GLU A 47 3.14 10.19 -1.25
N GLY A 48 3.21 8.98 -0.69
CA GLY A 48 3.57 7.79 -1.44
C GLY A 48 2.60 7.49 -2.56
N ILE A 49 1.29 7.51 -2.28
CA ILE A 49 0.28 7.23 -3.30
C ILE A 49 0.27 8.32 -4.39
N GLU A 50 0.47 9.58 -4.03
CA GLU A 50 0.54 10.66 -5.00
C GLU A 50 1.72 10.48 -5.95
N MET A 51 2.87 10.08 -5.44
CA MET A 51 4.04 9.81 -6.26
C MET A 51 3.83 8.64 -7.22
N LEU A 52 3.16 7.58 -6.77
CA LEU A 52 2.83 6.46 -7.65
C LEU A 52 1.93 6.90 -8.80
N LYS A 53 0.96 7.77 -8.53
CA LYS A 53 0.08 8.31 -9.57
C LYS A 53 0.85 9.14 -10.59
N LYS A 54 1.85 9.89 -10.15
CA LYS A 54 2.68 10.70 -11.04
C LYS A 54 3.48 9.87 -12.03
N VAL A 55 3.88 8.65 -11.68
CA VAL A 55 4.63 7.77 -12.57
C VAL A 55 3.72 6.77 -13.31
N ASN A 56 2.41 7.02 -13.31
CA ASN A 56 1.42 6.22 -14.05
C ASN A 56 1.37 4.75 -13.63
N ILE A 57 1.62 4.46 -12.36
CA ILE A 57 1.42 3.12 -11.83
C ILE A 57 -0.08 2.91 -11.66
N THR A 58 -0.60 1.82 -12.22
CA THR A 58 -2.01 1.50 -12.13
C THR A 58 -2.39 1.17 -10.68
N CYS A 59 -3.44 1.83 -10.19
CA CYS A 59 -3.97 1.60 -8.86
C CYS A 59 -5.42 1.16 -8.97
N TYR A 60 -5.82 0.22 -8.13
CA TYR A 60 -7.17 -0.37 -8.12
C TYR A 60 -7.85 -0.01 -6.81
N ASP A 61 -8.95 0.73 -6.89
CA ASP A 61 -9.72 1.16 -5.72
C ASP A 61 -10.83 0.16 -5.42
N ILE A 62 -10.86 -0.34 -4.19
CA ILE A 62 -11.87 -1.30 -3.75
C ILE A 62 -12.66 -0.66 -2.61
N PRO A 63 -13.96 -0.37 -2.82
CA PRO A 63 -14.75 0.30 -1.80
C PRO A 63 -14.98 -0.59 -0.58
N TYR A 64 -14.91 0.02 0.59
CA TYR A 64 -15.30 -0.67 1.83
C TYR A 64 -16.81 -0.84 1.90
N PRO A 65 -17.29 -1.90 2.54
CA PRO A 65 -18.67 -1.93 3.02
C PRO A 65 -18.90 -0.73 3.96
N MET A 66 -20.00 -0.01 3.76
CA MET A 66 -20.26 1.24 4.48
C MET A 66 -20.38 1.06 6.00
N ASP A 67 -20.71 -0.15 6.44
CA ASP A 67 -20.90 -0.50 7.84
C ASP A 67 -19.64 -1.06 8.50
N MET A 68 -18.52 -1.11 7.78
CA MET A 68 -17.27 -1.64 8.32
C MET A 68 -16.37 -0.52 8.84
N PRO A 69 -16.25 -0.35 10.17
CA PRO A 69 -15.38 0.69 10.71
C PRO A 69 -13.90 0.33 10.49
N LEU A 70 -13.09 1.33 10.19
CA LEU A 70 -11.66 1.16 10.05
C LEU A 70 -11.03 1.14 11.46
N THR A 71 -10.98 -0.02 12.07
CA THR A 71 -10.40 -0.21 13.39
C THR A 71 -8.93 -0.64 13.29
N THR A 72 -8.22 -0.53 14.41
CA THR A 72 -6.83 -1.01 14.48
C THR A 72 -6.71 -2.48 14.10
N GLN A 73 -7.67 -3.30 14.52
CA GLN A 73 -7.67 -4.73 14.19
C GLN A 73 -7.83 -4.98 12.70
N VAL A 74 -8.70 -4.22 12.05
CA VAL A 74 -8.88 -4.31 10.60
C VAL A 74 -7.59 -3.92 9.88
N ILE A 75 -6.93 -2.86 10.32
CA ILE A 75 -5.67 -2.42 9.74
C ILE A 75 -4.59 -3.50 9.90
N ILE A 76 -4.49 -4.13 11.06
CA ILE A 76 -3.53 -5.22 11.30
C ILE A 76 -3.82 -6.39 10.36
N PHE A 77 -5.09 -6.75 10.20
CA PHE A 77 -5.51 -7.82 9.28
C PHE A 77 -5.10 -7.47 7.84
N LEU A 78 -5.38 -6.25 7.40
CA LEU A 78 -5.05 -5.82 6.04
C LEU A 78 -3.53 -5.81 5.81
N ASP A 79 -2.75 -5.39 6.80
CA ASP A 79 -1.29 -5.43 6.72
C ASP A 79 -0.75 -6.84 6.51
N GLN A 80 -1.40 -7.83 7.10
CA GLN A 80 -1.00 -9.23 6.94
C GLN A 80 -1.51 -9.83 5.64
N PHE A 81 -2.70 -9.44 5.22
CA PHE A 81 -3.35 -10.00 4.03
C PHE A 81 -2.82 -9.41 2.73
N ILE A 82 -2.54 -8.09 2.72
CA ILE A 82 -2.11 -7.40 1.51
C ILE A 82 -0.58 -7.44 1.44
N ASP A 83 -0.05 -8.14 0.46
CA ASP A 83 1.38 -8.34 0.25
C ASP A 83 1.97 -7.45 -0.85
N CYS A 84 1.25 -6.41 -1.23
CA CYS A 84 1.69 -5.41 -2.20
C CYS A 84 1.48 -4.01 -1.62
N PRO A 85 2.07 -2.97 -2.21
CA PRO A 85 1.82 -1.60 -1.75
C PRO A 85 0.34 -1.26 -1.81
N TYR A 86 -0.19 -0.70 -0.74
CA TYR A 86 -1.60 -0.36 -0.64
C TYR A 86 -1.79 0.95 0.13
N TYR A 87 -2.93 1.60 -0.11
CA TYR A 87 -3.28 2.85 0.52
C TYR A 87 -4.70 2.76 1.09
N LEU A 88 -4.88 3.25 2.30
CA LEU A 88 -6.17 3.20 2.98
C LEU A 88 -6.79 4.58 3.09
N THR A 89 -8.07 4.68 2.71
CA THR A 89 -8.91 5.84 3.01
C THR A 89 -10.10 5.37 3.83
N ASN A 90 -10.94 6.31 4.26
CA ASN A 90 -12.17 5.96 4.99
C ASN A 90 -13.19 5.24 4.11
N ARG A 91 -13.00 5.25 2.78
CA ARG A 91 -13.99 4.74 1.83
C ARG A 91 -13.50 3.57 1.00
N ALA A 92 -12.19 3.43 0.84
CA ALA A 92 -11.65 2.45 -0.09
C ALA A 92 -10.26 1.98 0.31
N ILE A 93 -9.92 0.78 -0.17
CA ILE A 93 -8.56 0.26 -0.18
C ILE A 93 -8.04 0.40 -1.59
N THR A 94 -6.90 1.05 -1.77
CA THR A 94 -6.24 1.16 -3.07
C THR A 94 -5.03 0.25 -3.09
N VAL A 95 -4.94 -0.64 -4.07
CA VAL A 95 -3.82 -1.58 -4.22
C VAL A 95 -3.17 -1.42 -5.58
N THR A 96 -1.92 -1.84 -5.68
CA THR A 96 -1.13 -1.73 -6.92
C THR A 96 -1.05 -3.04 -7.68
N ASN A 97 -1.66 -4.11 -7.18
CA ASN A 97 -1.63 -5.44 -7.81
C ASN A 97 -3.05 -5.85 -8.17
N GLU A 98 -3.28 -6.16 -9.46
CA GLU A 98 -4.60 -6.53 -9.97
C GLU A 98 -5.14 -7.80 -9.32
N LYS A 99 -4.30 -8.81 -9.14
CA LYS A 99 -4.69 -10.07 -8.52
C LYS A 99 -5.19 -9.84 -7.10
N LYS A 100 -4.48 -9.03 -6.34
CA LYS A 100 -4.89 -8.69 -4.97
C LYS A 100 -6.18 -7.89 -4.96
N ALA A 101 -6.39 -7.01 -5.94
CA ALA A 101 -7.62 -6.26 -6.10
C ALA A 101 -8.82 -7.21 -6.28
N VAL A 102 -8.67 -8.23 -7.11
CA VAL A 102 -9.72 -9.24 -7.33
C VAL A 102 -10.00 -10.01 -6.03
N GLU A 103 -8.96 -10.44 -5.33
CA GLU A 103 -9.11 -11.16 -4.06
C GLU A 103 -9.87 -10.31 -3.02
N LEU A 104 -9.50 -9.04 -2.89
CA LEU A 104 -10.16 -8.12 -1.96
C LEU A 104 -11.61 -7.85 -2.34
N THR A 105 -11.91 -7.75 -3.62
CA THR A 105 -13.27 -7.56 -4.09
C THR A 105 -14.15 -8.75 -3.71
N LEU A 106 -13.65 -9.97 -3.89
CA LEU A 106 -14.36 -11.18 -3.50
C LEU A 106 -14.57 -11.25 -1.99
N PHE A 107 -13.55 -10.92 -1.22
CA PHE A 107 -13.62 -10.89 0.23
C PHE A 107 -14.64 -9.86 0.72
N SER A 108 -14.62 -8.67 0.13
CA SER A 108 -15.56 -7.60 0.45
C SER A 108 -17.01 -7.99 0.15
N GLY A 109 -17.23 -8.73 -0.95
CA GLY A 109 -18.52 -9.28 -1.29
C GLY A 109 -19.03 -10.27 -0.25
N ASP A 110 -18.15 -11.12 0.26
CA ASP A 110 -18.49 -12.09 1.30
C ASP A 110 -18.86 -11.41 2.61
N LEU A 111 -18.21 -10.31 2.95
CA LEU A 111 -18.51 -9.55 4.16
C LEU A 111 -19.90 -8.91 4.14
N ARG A 112 -20.44 -8.66 2.96
CA ARG A 112 -21.76 -8.04 2.81
C ARG A 112 -22.93 -9.02 3.00
N LYS A 113 -22.63 -10.28 2.99
CA LYS A 113 -23.63 -11.30 3.22
C LYS A 113 -23.83 -11.52 4.71
#